data_9d1d9e475c9a1513d452e956968d11b9
#
_entry.id   9d1d9e475c9a1513d452e956968d11b9
#
_cell.length_a   1.000
_cell.length_b   1.000
_cell.length_c   1.000
_cell.angle_alpha   90.00
_cell.angle_beta   90.00
_cell.angle_gamma   90.00
#
_symmetry.space_group_name_H-M   'P 1'
#
loop_
_entity.id
_entity.type
_entity.pdbx_description
1 polymer ?
#
loop_
_entity_poly.entity_id
_entity_poly.type
_entity_poly.pdbx_seq_one_letter_code
_entity_poly.pdbx_strand_id
1 'polypeptide(L)'
;RSCSSAASDVYKRQDYERFKQWCDDYFHIEHRGERRGVGGIFFDDLRAKDKATCFAFVEDVSHQFLDAYMPILMRRKDMPFTPHNKAWQQLRRGRYVEFNLVYDRGTKFGLTTNGRIESILMSLPLTARWEYCHEVKPGTDEANLLEVLRKPVDWASR
;
A
#
# COMPACT_ATOMS: atom_id res chain seq x y z
N ARG A 1 -25.60 11.98 -16.47
CA ARG A 1 -24.73 10.83 -16.12
C ARG A 1 -23.68 10.74 -17.21
N SER A 2 -22.42 11.03 -16.87
CA SER A 2 -21.33 11.14 -17.83
C SER A 2 -20.83 9.75 -18.28
N CYS A 3 -20.19 9.67 -19.46
CA CYS A 3 -19.56 8.46 -20.02
C CYS A 3 -18.55 7.80 -19.05
N SER A 4 -18.06 8.52 -18.04
CA SER A 4 -17.18 8.05 -16.96
C SER A 4 -17.79 6.90 -16.15
N SER A 5 -19.11 6.94 -15.87
CA SER A 5 -19.76 5.89 -15.07
C SER A 5 -19.80 4.51 -15.77
N ALA A 6 -19.81 4.48 -17.11
CA ALA A 6 -19.86 3.23 -17.86
C ALA A 6 -18.50 2.52 -17.93
N ALA A 7 -17.39 3.28 -17.97
CA ALA A 7 -16.04 2.70 -17.97
C ALA A 7 -15.70 2.09 -16.58
N SER A 8 -16.10 2.77 -15.49
CA SER A 8 -15.94 2.25 -14.14
C SER A 8 -16.80 1.00 -13.89
N ASP A 9 -17.98 0.89 -14.53
CA ASP A 9 -18.85 -0.29 -14.44
C ASP A 9 -18.24 -1.56 -15.06
N VAL A 10 -17.35 -1.40 -16.05
CA VAL A 10 -16.69 -2.52 -16.74
C VAL A 10 -15.54 -3.13 -15.94
N TYR A 11 -14.93 -2.37 -15.01
CA TYR A 11 -13.82 -2.83 -14.14
C TYR A 11 -14.25 -3.14 -12.69
N LYS A 12 -15.53 -3.36 -12.40
CA LYS A 12 -16.07 -3.19 -11.05
C LYS A 12 -15.79 -4.25 -9.99
N ARG A 13 -15.80 -5.50 -10.26
CA ARG A 13 -15.67 -6.50 -9.19
C ARG A 13 -14.54 -7.51 -9.45
N GLN A 14 -14.54 -8.10 -10.61
CA GLN A 14 -13.53 -9.11 -10.97
C GLN A 14 -12.12 -8.51 -11.07
N ASP A 15 -12.01 -7.25 -11.55
CA ASP A 15 -10.74 -6.56 -11.63
C ASP A 15 -10.26 -6.10 -10.26
N TYR A 16 -11.17 -5.69 -9.34
CA TYR A 16 -10.80 -5.38 -7.97
C TYR A 16 -10.21 -6.62 -7.27
N GLU A 17 -10.86 -7.76 -7.32
CA GLU A 17 -10.38 -9.00 -6.70
C GLU A 17 -8.99 -9.36 -7.22
N ARG A 18 -8.78 -9.30 -8.54
CA ARG A 18 -7.50 -9.57 -9.19
C ARG A 18 -6.41 -8.58 -8.76
N PHE A 19 -6.69 -7.27 -8.81
CA PHE A 19 -5.71 -6.24 -8.45
C PHE A 19 -5.42 -6.23 -6.95
N LYS A 20 -6.42 -6.52 -6.15
CA LYS A 20 -6.29 -6.67 -4.71
C LYS A 20 -5.41 -7.88 -4.36
N GLN A 21 -5.67 -9.02 -4.96
CA GLN A 21 -4.83 -10.22 -4.78
C GLN A 21 -3.39 -9.94 -5.22
N TRP A 22 -3.19 -9.30 -6.36
CA TRP A 22 -1.87 -8.92 -6.83
C TRP A 22 -1.16 -7.96 -5.87
N CYS A 23 -1.88 -6.98 -5.31
CA CYS A 23 -1.37 -6.10 -4.27
C CYS A 23 -0.90 -6.89 -3.03
N ASP A 24 -1.72 -7.79 -2.54
CA ASP A 24 -1.40 -8.60 -1.36
C ASP A 24 -0.16 -9.49 -1.57
N ASP A 25 -0.02 -10.08 -2.75
CA ASP A 25 1.09 -10.95 -3.07
C ASP A 25 2.38 -10.15 -3.31
N TYR A 26 2.30 -9.08 -4.09
CA TYR A 26 3.46 -8.26 -4.41
C TYR A 26 4.09 -7.58 -3.20
N PHE A 27 3.26 -7.06 -2.29
CA PHE A 27 3.73 -6.32 -1.11
C PHE A 27 3.94 -7.18 0.14
N HIS A 28 4.03 -8.50 -0.04
CA HIS A 28 4.37 -9.41 1.05
C HIS A 28 5.87 -9.35 1.38
N ILE A 29 6.18 -9.37 2.67
CA ILE A 29 7.54 -9.41 3.22
C ILE A 29 7.75 -10.82 3.74
N GLU A 30 8.34 -11.68 2.93
CA GLU A 30 8.50 -13.11 3.20
C GLU A 30 9.11 -13.42 4.57
N HIS A 31 10.24 -12.78 4.89
CA HIS A 31 10.95 -13.02 6.15
C HIS A 31 10.22 -12.45 7.38
N ARG A 32 9.12 -11.74 7.21
CA ARG A 32 8.25 -11.27 8.29
C ARG A 32 6.92 -12.00 8.36
N GLY A 33 6.52 -12.68 7.29
CA GLY A 33 5.21 -13.31 7.18
C GLY A 33 4.05 -12.30 7.24
N GLU A 34 4.29 -11.08 6.77
CA GLU A 34 3.29 -9.99 6.78
C GLU A 34 3.46 -9.08 5.57
N ARG A 35 2.42 -8.31 5.23
CA ARG A 35 2.49 -7.29 4.19
C ARG A 35 3.05 -5.99 4.74
N ARG A 36 3.69 -5.21 3.86
CA ARG A 36 4.22 -3.90 4.23
C ARG A 36 3.15 -2.88 4.60
N GLY A 37 1.91 -3.04 4.11
CA GLY A 37 0.77 -2.16 4.32
C GLY A 37 -0.56 -2.90 4.23
N VAL A 38 -1.66 -2.21 4.57
CA VAL A 38 -3.01 -2.81 4.69
C VAL A 38 -3.56 -3.32 3.36
N GLY A 39 -2.99 -2.91 2.24
CA GLY A 39 -3.40 -3.32 0.91
C GLY A 39 -3.99 -2.16 0.11
N GLY A 40 -4.75 -2.51 -0.89
CA GLY A 40 -5.32 -1.63 -1.90
C GLY A 40 -5.44 -2.39 -3.20
N ILE A 41 -5.28 -1.72 -4.31
CA ILE A 41 -5.15 -2.33 -5.63
C ILE A 41 -3.75 -2.09 -6.18
N PHE A 42 -3.23 -3.08 -6.90
CA PHE A 42 -1.98 -2.95 -7.63
C PHE A 42 -2.12 -3.59 -9.01
N PHE A 43 -1.64 -2.92 -10.02
CA PHE A 43 -1.58 -3.43 -11.38
C PHE A 43 -0.38 -2.83 -12.12
N ASP A 44 0.15 -3.61 -13.03
CA ASP A 44 1.26 -3.26 -13.90
C ASP A 44 0.93 -3.75 -15.31
N ASP A 45 1.48 -3.11 -16.35
CA ASP A 45 1.27 -3.53 -17.73
C ASP A 45 -0.18 -3.81 -18.13
N LEU A 46 -1.12 -2.93 -17.73
CA LEU A 46 -2.54 -3.11 -17.97
C LEU A 46 -2.86 -3.17 -19.50
N ARG A 47 -3.13 -4.37 -20.01
CA ARG A 47 -3.33 -4.64 -21.45
C ARG A 47 -4.61 -5.41 -21.76
N ALA A 48 -5.47 -5.61 -20.78
CA ALA A 48 -6.67 -6.44 -20.95
C ALA A 48 -7.73 -5.83 -21.90
N LYS A 49 -7.61 -4.52 -22.22
CA LYS A 49 -8.55 -3.76 -23.07
C LYS A 49 -7.77 -2.77 -23.93
N ASP A 50 -8.51 -2.03 -24.78
CA ASP A 50 -7.92 -0.97 -25.58
C ASP A 50 -7.31 0.15 -24.70
N LYS A 51 -6.42 0.93 -25.28
CA LYS A 51 -5.67 2.00 -24.59
C LYS A 51 -6.59 3.06 -23.95
N ALA A 52 -7.67 3.42 -24.62
CA ALA A 52 -8.59 4.46 -24.13
C ALA A 52 -9.32 3.98 -22.87
N THR A 53 -9.78 2.75 -22.85
CA THR A 53 -10.42 2.12 -21.68
C THR A 53 -9.43 1.99 -20.51
N CYS A 54 -8.19 1.57 -20.76
CA CYS A 54 -7.17 1.50 -19.72
C CYS A 54 -6.86 2.88 -19.15
N PHE A 55 -6.74 3.90 -20.00
CA PHE A 55 -6.50 5.28 -19.57
C PHE A 55 -7.65 5.84 -18.73
N ALA A 56 -8.90 5.67 -19.18
CA ALA A 56 -10.07 6.11 -18.42
C ALA A 56 -10.15 5.45 -17.04
N PHE A 57 -9.80 4.16 -16.92
CA PHE A 57 -9.73 3.49 -15.63
C PHE A 57 -8.69 4.13 -14.69
N VAL A 58 -7.48 4.39 -15.19
CA VAL A 58 -6.43 5.03 -14.38
C VAL A 58 -6.84 6.43 -13.95
N GLU A 59 -7.47 7.20 -14.84
CA GLU A 59 -8.00 8.53 -14.56
C GLU A 59 -9.07 8.50 -13.46
N ASP A 60 -10.03 7.58 -13.55
CA ASP A 60 -11.09 7.40 -12.54
C ASP A 60 -10.49 7.03 -11.17
N VAL A 61 -9.55 6.09 -11.11
CA VAL A 61 -8.85 5.73 -9.86
C VAL A 61 -8.11 6.92 -9.27
N SER A 62 -7.47 7.74 -10.10
CA SER A 62 -6.74 8.94 -9.66
C SER A 62 -7.67 9.97 -9.04
N HIS A 63 -8.84 10.21 -9.63
CA HIS A 63 -9.84 11.13 -9.10
C HIS A 63 -10.42 10.68 -7.75
N GLN A 64 -10.58 9.36 -7.55
CA GLN A 64 -11.09 8.82 -6.28
C GLN A 64 -10.09 8.94 -5.11
N PHE A 65 -8.81 9.17 -5.39
CA PHE A 65 -7.78 9.19 -4.34
C PHE A 65 -8.03 10.28 -3.29
N LEU A 66 -8.29 11.51 -3.71
CA LEU A 66 -8.52 12.62 -2.78
C LEU A 66 -9.81 12.43 -1.98
N ASP A 67 -10.87 11.99 -2.62
CA ASP A 67 -12.17 11.77 -1.98
C ASP A 67 -12.11 10.66 -0.91
N ALA A 68 -11.30 9.63 -1.13
CA ALA A 68 -11.08 8.57 -0.16
C ALA A 68 -10.11 8.97 0.96
N TYR A 69 -9.02 9.67 0.63
CA TYR A 69 -7.93 9.96 1.57
C TYR A 69 -8.21 11.18 2.47
N MET A 70 -8.73 12.27 1.90
CA MET A 70 -8.90 13.53 2.63
C MET A 70 -9.81 13.42 3.86
N PRO A 71 -10.95 12.71 3.82
CA PRO A 71 -11.78 12.54 5.03
C PRO A 71 -11.04 11.81 6.16
N ILE A 72 -10.18 10.85 5.83
CA ILE A 72 -9.37 10.12 6.83
C ILE A 72 -8.32 11.06 7.42
N LEU A 73 -7.60 11.79 6.58
CA LEU A 73 -6.60 12.75 7.01
C LEU A 73 -7.21 13.81 7.92
N MET A 74 -8.31 14.43 7.52
CA MET A 74 -8.97 15.49 8.30
C MET A 74 -9.46 15.02 9.66
N ARG A 75 -9.93 13.78 9.78
CA ARG A 75 -10.31 13.21 11.08
C ARG A 75 -9.13 12.90 11.99
N ARG A 76 -7.93 12.68 11.43
CA ARG A 76 -6.80 12.12 12.19
C ARG A 76 -5.62 13.07 12.41
N LYS A 77 -5.48 14.11 11.57
CA LYS A 77 -4.30 15.00 11.59
C LYS A 77 -4.04 15.70 12.93
N ASP A 78 -5.11 15.99 13.66
CA ASP A 78 -5.04 16.70 14.95
C ASP A 78 -5.20 15.76 16.18
N MET A 79 -5.22 14.44 15.95
CA MET A 79 -5.29 13.47 17.05
C MET A 79 -4.00 13.47 17.85
N PRO A 80 -4.09 13.50 19.20
CA PRO A 80 -2.91 13.40 20.04
C PRO A 80 -2.21 12.05 19.83
N PHE A 81 -0.91 12.05 19.93
CA PHE A 81 -0.10 10.83 19.88
C PHE A 81 0.95 10.81 20.99
N THR A 82 1.32 9.61 21.40
CA THR A 82 2.30 9.36 22.45
C THR A 82 3.67 8.97 21.86
N PRO A 83 4.75 8.99 22.66
CA PRO A 83 6.03 8.40 22.25
C PRO A 83 5.91 6.93 21.80
N HIS A 84 5.01 6.16 22.42
CA HIS A 84 4.72 4.78 22.02
C HIS A 84 4.15 4.70 20.58
N ASN A 85 3.16 5.54 20.27
CA ASN A 85 2.61 5.59 18.90
C ASN A 85 3.68 5.97 17.88
N LYS A 86 4.61 6.86 18.25
CA LYS A 86 5.73 7.25 17.38
C LYS A 86 6.72 6.11 17.17
N ALA A 87 7.07 5.38 18.24
CA ALA A 87 7.92 4.20 18.16
C ALA A 87 7.30 3.12 17.26
N TRP A 88 6.01 2.85 17.43
CA TRP A 88 5.26 1.93 16.56
C TRP A 88 5.27 2.37 15.10
N GLN A 89 5.00 3.64 14.82
CA GLN A 89 5.09 4.19 13.46
C GLN A 89 6.47 3.93 12.84
N GLN A 90 7.54 4.15 13.61
CA GLN A 90 8.91 3.93 13.12
C GLN A 90 9.20 2.45 12.86
N LEU A 91 8.70 1.53 13.70
CA LEU A 91 8.78 0.09 13.45
C LEU A 91 8.08 -0.30 12.13
N ARG A 92 6.88 0.24 11.89
CA ARG A 92 6.17 0.00 10.62
C ARG A 92 6.90 0.61 9.42
N ARG A 93 7.55 1.74 9.59
CA ARG A 93 8.44 2.32 8.57
C ARG A 93 9.66 1.44 8.30
N GLY A 94 10.19 0.75 9.31
CA GLY A 94 11.23 -0.26 9.12
C GLY A 94 10.78 -1.38 8.16
N ARG A 95 9.55 -1.87 8.29
CA ARG A 95 8.99 -2.87 7.36
C ARG A 95 8.87 -2.34 5.93
N TYR A 96 8.50 -1.07 5.77
CA TYR A 96 8.49 -0.41 4.46
C TYR A 96 9.90 -0.35 3.85
N VAL A 97 10.91 -0.01 4.62
CA VAL A 97 12.32 -0.02 4.17
C VAL A 97 12.77 -1.42 3.77
N GLU A 98 12.47 -2.45 4.58
CA GLU A 98 12.78 -3.84 4.25
C GLU A 98 12.20 -4.25 2.90
N PHE A 99 10.91 -3.95 2.67
CA PHE A 99 10.28 -4.26 1.39
C PHE A 99 10.98 -3.56 0.23
N ASN A 100 11.16 -2.25 0.31
CA ASN A 100 11.73 -1.47 -0.80
C ASN A 100 13.17 -1.89 -1.15
N LEU A 101 14.01 -2.17 -0.16
CA LEU A 101 15.41 -2.54 -0.43
C LEU A 101 15.58 -4.01 -0.83
N VAL A 102 14.73 -4.90 -0.31
CA VAL A 102 14.91 -6.36 -0.50
C VAL A 102 14.02 -6.91 -1.62
N TYR A 103 12.78 -6.43 -1.74
CA TYR A 103 11.78 -7.06 -2.61
C TYR A 103 11.34 -6.18 -3.77
N ASP A 104 11.30 -4.84 -3.61
CA ASP A 104 10.75 -3.96 -4.63
C ASP A 104 11.54 -4.04 -5.94
N ARG A 105 10.84 -4.44 -7.01
CA ARG A 105 11.45 -4.61 -8.35
C ARG A 105 11.95 -3.29 -8.90
N GLY A 106 11.21 -2.20 -8.70
CA GLY A 106 11.57 -0.87 -9.18
C GLY A 106 12.84 -0.33 -8.51
N THR A 107 12.93 -0.45 -7.19
CA THR A 107 14.14 -0.06 -6.43
C THR A 107 15.35 -0.89 -6.86
N LYS A 108 15.21 -2.22 -6.92
CA LYS A 108 16.31 -3.11 -7.36
C LYS A 108 16.76 -2.81 -8.77
N PHE A 109 15.85 -2.62 -9.71
CA PHE A 109 16.15 -2.24 -11.08
C PHE A 109 16.91 -0.91 -11.12
N GLY A 110 16.38 0.13 -10.46
CA GLY A 110 17.02 1.45 -10.44
C GLY A 110 18.44 1.43 -9.88
N LEU A 111 18.68 0.68 -8.79
CA LEU A 111 20.02 0.54 -8.20
C LEU A 111 20.98 -0.26 -9.09
N THR A 112 20.50 -1.33 -9.76
CA THR A 112 21.33 -2.19 -10.59
C THR A 112 21.65 -1.58 -11.96
N THR A 113 20.79 -0.69 -12.47
CA THR A 113 21.01 0.00 -13.75
C THR A 113 21.73 1.34 -13.62
N ASN A 114 22.33 1.60 -12.46
CA ASN A 114 23.05 2.83 -12.18
C ASN A 114 22.19 4.10 -12.32
N GLY A 115 20.91 3.99 -11.92
CA GLY A 115 19.97 5.12 -11.85
C GLY A 115 20.41 6.14 -10.79
N ARG A 116 19.76 7.32 -10.78
CA ARG A 116 20.06 8.35 -9.77
C ARG A 116 19.66 7.86 -8.38
N ILE A 117 20.63 7.45 -7.57
CA ILE A 117 20.48 6.83 -6.26
C ILE A 117 19.63 7.72 -5.32
N GLU A 118 19.91 9.01 -5.29
CA GLU A 118 19.18 9.97 -4.45
C GLU A 118 17.68 10.03 -4.79
N SER A 119 17.35 9.97 -6.08
CA SER A 119 15.95 9.95 -6.54
C SER A 119 15.24 8.64 -6.21
N ILE A 120 15.97 7.52 -6.20
CA ILE A 120 15.43 6.20 -5.85
C ILE A 120 15.19 6.12 -4.34
N LEU A 121 16.20 6.50 -3.54
CA LEU A 121 16.15 6.33 -2.08
C LEU A 121 15.38 7.42 -1.35
N MET A 122 15.03 8.53 -2.02
CA MET A 122 14.20 9.59 -1.41
C MET A 122 12.78 9.12 -1.03
N SER A 123 12.33 8.00 -1.55
CA SER A 123 11.05 7.37 -1.16
C SER A 123 11.10 6.74 0.24
N LEU A 124 12.28 6.47 0.77
CA LEU A 124 12.44 5.92 2.11
C LEU A 124 12.10 6.96 3.18
N PRO A 125 11.56 6.54 4.33
CA PRO A 125 11.23 7.45 5.42
C PRO A 125 12.50 8.04 6.05
N LEU A 126 12.42 9.30 6.49
CA LEU A 126 13.52 9.98 7.19
C LEU A 126 13.99 9.21 8.43
N THR A 127 13.06 8.56 9.14
CA THR A 127 13.36 7.77 10.34
C THR A 127 12.62 6.44 10.29
N ALA A 128 13.32 5.39 10.65
CA ALA A 128 12.79 4.03 10.81
C ALA A 128 13.40 3.39 12.06
N ARG A 129 12.83 2.26 12.51
CA ARG A 129 13.27 1.58 13.73
C ARG A 129 13.19 0.06 13.55
N TRP A 130 14.17 -0.63 14.14
CA TRP A 130 14.18 -2.08 14.30
C TRP A 130 14.41 -2.41 15.76
N GLU A 131 13.66 -3.36 16.28
CA GLU A 131 13.81 -3.89 17.63
C GLU A 131 13.99 -5.40 17.52
N TYR A 132 14.84 -5.93 18.39
CA TYR A 132 15.06 -7.37 18.49
C TYR A 132 13.85 -8.04 19.14
N CYS A 133 13.26 -9.04 18.45
CA CYS A 133 12.10 -9.81 18.93
C CYS A 133 10.96 -8.95 19.48
N HIS A 134 10.61 -7.85 18.75
CA HIS A 134 9.50 -7.00 19.17
C HIS A 134 8.19 -7.78 19.20
N GLU A 135 7.56 -7.84 20.35
CA GLU A 135 6.27 -8.46 20.56
C GLU A 135 5.18 -7.42 20.80
N VAL A 136 4.03 -7.64 20.19
CA VAL A 136 2.85 -6.78 20.31
C VAL A 136 1.88 -7.41 21.30
N LYS A 137 1.38 -6.61 22.24
CA LYS A 137 0.42 -7.09 23.25
C LYS A 137 -0.92 -7.45 22.59
N PRO A 138 -1.47 -8.63 22.88
CA PRO A 138 -2.81 -9.00 22.41
C PRO A 138 -3.87 -7.97 22.83
N GLY A 139 -4.86 -7.76 21.97
CA GLY A 139 -5.99 -6.86 22.24
C GLY A 139 -5.67 -5.37 22.07
N THR A 140 -4.49 -5.01 21.54
CA THR A 140 -4.14 -3.63 21.20
C THR A 140 -4.41 -3.33 19.73
N ASP A 141 -4.45 -2.05 19.36
CA ASP A 141 -4.60 -1.61 17.96
C ASP A 141 -3.43 -2.09 17.08
N GLU A 142 -2.24 -2.19 17.65
CA GLU A 142 -1.06 -2.75 16.98
C GLU A 142 -1.26 -4.24 16.64
N ALA A 143 -1.84 -5.02 17.56
CA ALA A 143 -2.14 -6.43 17.32
C ALA A 143 -3.20 -6.59 16.23
N ASN A 144 -4.26 -5.78 16.28
CA ASN A 144 -5.31 -5.75 15.25
C ASN A 144 -4.72 -5.41 13.88
N LEU A 145 -3.81 -4.42 13.81
CA LEU A 145 -3.14 -4.08 12.56
C LEU A 145 -2.30 -5.26 12.05
N LEU A 146 -1.52 -5.93 12.91
CA LEU A 146 -0.71 -7.08 12.49
C LEU A 146 -1.56 -8.24 11.97
N GLU A 147 -2.73 -8.47 12.56
CA GLU A 147 -3.66 -9.47 12.05
C GLU A 147 -4.08 -9.19 10.62
N VAL A 148 -4.48 -7.94 10.32
CA VAL A 148 -4.84 -7.48 8.96
C VAL A 148 -3.66 -7.60 7.99
N LEU A 149 -2.43 -7.32 8.45
CA LEU A 149 -1.24 -7.41 7.61
C LEU A 149 -0.82 -8.85 7.30
N ARG A 150 -1.13 -9.79 8.19
CA ARG A 150 -0.83 -11.23 8.02
C ARG A 150 -1.88 -11.96 7.20
N LYS A 151 -3.16 -11.59 7.35
CA LYS A 151 -4.27 -12.24 6.65
C LYS A 151 -4.92 -11.26 5.68
N PRO A 152 -5.06 -11.61 4.39
CA PRO A 152 -5.81 -10.79 3.46
C PRO A 152 -7.24 -10.55 3.94
N VAL A 153 -7.71 -9.33 3.78
CA VAL A 153 -9.10 -8.95 4.10
C VAL A 153 -9.78 -8.55 2.79
N ASP A 154 -10.93 -9.14 2.52
CA ASP A 154 -11.81 -8.67 1.46
C ASP A 154 -12.59 -7.44 1.94
N TRP A 155 -12.13 -6.26 1.53
CA TRP A 155 -12.74 -4.98 1.92
C TRP A 155 -14.01 -4.67 1.14
N ALA A 156 -14.25 -5.33 -0.01
CA ALA A 156 -15.43 -5.10 -0.84
C ALA A 156 -16.67 -5.86 -0.36
N SER A 157 -16.49 -6.86 0.50
CA SER A 157 -17.58 -7.68 1.05
C SER A 157 -18.03 -7.23 2.45
N ARG A 158 -17.47 -6.16 3.00
CA ARG A 158 -17.76 -5.61 4.34
C ARG A 158 -18.69 -4.43 4.32
#